data_e21f89f746ac88d70de4012569c77197
#
_entry.id   e21f89f746ac88d70de4012569c77197
#
_cell.length_a   1.000
_cell.length_b   1.000
_cell.length_c   1.000
_cell.angle_alpha   90.00
_cell.angle_beta   90.00
_cell.angle_gamma   90.00
#
_symmetry.space_group_name_H-M   'P 1'
#
loop_
_entity.id
_entity.type
_entity.pdbx_description
1 polymer ?
#
loop_
_entity_poly.entity_id
_entity_poly.type
_entity_poly.pdbx_seq_one_letter_code
_entity_poly.pdbx_strand_id
1 'polypeptide(L)'
;MVPTGQVAEKQAYEEPRQDHELKSWRCLVFYLCFFGFMAQLRPGESFITPFLLERKFTKEQVTNEIIPMLPYSHLAVLVPVFLLTDYLRYKPVLVLQCLSFVCVWLLLLLGTSVVHMQLMEVFYSVTMAARIAYSSYIFSLVHPSRYQRMASYSRAAVLLGVFISSVLGQALVTVGHISTYTLNCVSLGFILFSLVLSLFLKRPKRSLFFNRSTLARGALPCELDQMHPGPD
;
A
#
# COMPACT_ATOMS: atom_id res chain seq x y z
N MET A 1 -16.88 46.85 -23.00
CA MET A 1 -18.09 46.20 -22.46
C MET A 1 -18.03 44.73 -22.84
N VAL A 2 -17.70 43.86 -21.94
CA VAL A 2 -17.71 42.40 -22.15
C VAL A 2 -19.16 41.93 -21.98
N PRO A 3 -19.74 41.13 -22.88
CA PRO A 3 -21.14 40.74 -22.81
C PRO A 3 -21.34 39.78 -21.61
N THR A 4 -22.17 40.20 -20.67
CA THR A 4 -22.51 39.53 -19.41
C THR A 4 -23.07 38.11 -19.62
N GLY A 5 -23.57 37.80 -20.83
CA GLY A 5 -24.12 36.49 -21.17
C GLY A 5 -23.07 35.37 -21.29
N GLN A 6 -21.86 35.67 -21.75
CA GLN A 6 -20.80 34.67 -21.89
C GLN A 6 -20.17 34.25 -20.56
N VAL A 7 -20.21 35.09 -19.54
CA VAL A 7 -19.71 34.78 -18.22
C VAL A 7 -20.68 33.85 -17.46
N ALA A 8 -21.99 34.10 -17.60
CA ALA A 8 -23.00 33.26 -16.96
C ALA A 8 -23.07 31.84 -17.61
N GLU A 9 -22.91 31.77 -18.93
CA GLU A 9 -22.90 30.47 -19.65
C GLU A 9 -21.65 29.64 -19.32
N LYS A 10 -20.47 30.27 -19.16
CA LYS A 10 -19.27 29.59 -18.70
C LYS A 10 -19.41 29.09 -17.26
N GLN A 11 -20.01 29.87 -16.37
CA GLN A 11 -20.25 29.46 -14.97
C GLN A 11 -21.23 28.29 -14.88
N ALA A 12 -22.29 28.27 -15.67
CA ALA A 12 -23.25 27.18 -15.69
C ALA A 12 -22.69 25.84 -16.24
N TYR A 13 -21.66 25.90 -17.11
CA TYR A 13 -20.96 24.70 -17.61
C TYR A 13 -19.82 24.23 -16.69
N GLU A 14 -19.25 25.08 -15.86
CA GLU A 14 -18.17 24.74 -14.95
C GLU A 14 -18.65 24.08 -13.64
N GLU A 15 -19.83 24.45 -13.12
CA GLU A 15 -20.39 23.87 -11.89
C GLU A 15 -20.61 22.35 -11.94
N PRO A 16 -21.28 21.76 -12.94
CA PRO A 16 -21.50 20.30 -12.97
C PRO A 16 -20.20 19.54 -13.24
N ARG A 17 -19.20 20.13 -13.86
CA ARG A 17 -17.90 19.52 -14.10
C ARG A 17 -17.05 19.47 -12.84
N GLN A 18 -17.07 20.53 -12.03
CA GLN A 18 -16.40 20.60 -10.74
C GLN A 18 -16.99 19.60 -9.74
N ASP A 19 -18.31 19.46 -9.68
CA ASP A 19 -18.99 18.51 -8.79
C ASP A 19 -18.70 17.06 -9.16
N HIS A 20 -18.61 16.75 -10.45
CA HIS A 20 -18.25 15.41 -10.92
C HIS A 20 -16.77 15.08 -10.61
N GLU A 21 -15.87 16.03 -10.76
CA GLU A 21 -14.45 15.87 -10.38
C GLU A 21 -14.28 15.70 -8.86
N LEU A 22 -15.01 16.46 -8.06
CA LEU A 22 -15.03 16.35 -6.60
C LEU A 22 -15.58 14.99 -6.12
N LYS A 23 -16.67 14.50 -6.72
CA LYS A 23 -17.21 13.17 -6.42
C LYS A 23 -16.24 12.06 -6.81
N SER A 24 -15.65 12.15 -7.98
CA SER A 24 -14.65 11.18 -8.46
C SER A 24 -13.42 11.15 -7.55
N TRP A 25 -12.97 12.32 -7.08
CA TRP A 25 -11.84 12.42 -6.15
C TRP A 25 -12.16 11.83 -4.78
N ARG A 26 -13.32 12.13 -4.21
CA ARG A 26 -13.76 11.58 -2.92
C ARG A 26 -13.87 10.06 -2.96
N CYS A 27 -14.41 9.51 -4.04
CA CYS A 27 -14.50 8.06 -4.24
C CYS A 27 -13.10 7.43 -4.33
N LEU A 28 -12.16 8.05 -5.06
CA LEU A 28 -10.78 7.59 -5.15
C LEU A 28 -10.07 7.60 -3.79
N VAL A 29 -10.20 8.69 -3.03
CA VAL A 29 -9.63 8.82 -1.68
C VAL A 29 -10.19 7.74 -0.75
N PHE A 30 -11.51 7.57 -0.74
CA PHE A 30 -12.16 6.56 0.07
C PHE A 30 -11.65 5.16 -0.27
N TYR A 31 -11.58 4.83 -1.56
CA TYR A 31 -11.12 3.52 -2.01
C TYR A 31 -9.65 3.25 -1.62
N LEU A 32 -8.78 4.24 -1.78
CA LEU A 32 -7.37 4.13 -1.41
C LEU A 32 -7.17 3.97 0.11
N CYS A 33 -7.91 4.75 0.90
CA CYS A 33 -7.89 4.64 2.36
C CYS A 33 -8.44 3.29 2.82
N PHE A 34 -9.53 2.82 2.21
CA PHE A 34 -10.14 1.53 2.51
C PHE A 34 -9.20 0.37 2.16
N PHE A 35 -8.54 0.43 0.99
CA PHE A 35 -7.52 -0.55 0.62
C PHE A 35 -6.35 -0.54 1.63
N GLY A 36 -5.82 0.64 1.97
CA GLY A 36 -4.74 0.77 2.95
C GLY A 36 -5.12 0.23 4.33
N PHE A 37 -6.35 0.47 4.76
CA PHE A 37 -6.92 -0.07 6.00
C PHE A 37 -7.02 -1.60 5.95
N MET A 38 -7.64 -2.16 4.91
CA MET A 38 -7.82 -3.61 4.76
C MET A 38 -6.49 -4.36 4.61
N ALA A 39 -5.51 -3.77 3.95
CA ALA A 39 -4.18 -4.35 3.80
C ALA A 39 -3.42 -4.49 5.13
N GLN A 40 -3.82 -3.78 6.18
CA GLN A 40 -3.24 -3.87 7.53
C GLN A 40 -4.06 -4.74 8.50
N LEU A 41 -5.25 -5.20 8.11
CA LEU A 41 -6.08 -6.07 8.92
C LEU A 41 -5.53 -7.51 8.93
N ARG A 42 -4.54 -7.74 9.79
CA ARG A 42 -3.83 -9.03 9.94
C ARG A 42 -3.66 -9.37 11.42
N PRO A 43 -4.74 -9.79 12.11
CA PRO A 43 -4.69 -10.02 13.56
C PRO A 43 -3.69 -11.10 14.00
N GLY A 44 -3.32 -12.04 13.13
CA GLY A 44 -2.29 -13.05 13.39
C GLY A 44 -0.86 -12.55 13.35
N GLU A 45 -0.58 -11.35 12.80
CA GLU A 45 0.79 -10.84 12.66
C GLU A 45 1.50 -10.69 14.02
N SER A 46 0.80 -10.20 15.03
CA SER A 46 1.35 -10.07 16.39
C SER A 46 1.62 -11.41 17.09
N PHE A 47 1.04 -12.50 16.58
CA PHE A 47 1.13 -13.84 17.18
C PHE A 47 1.98 -14.82 16.35
N ILE A 48 2.76 -14.34 15.37
CA ILE A 48 3.64 -15.19 14.54
C ILE A 48 4.67 -15.93 15.42
N THR A 49 5.36 -15.24 16.33
CA THR A 49 6.36 -15.85 17.19
C THR A 49 5.77 -16.92 18.13
N PRO A 50 4.69 -16.65 18.89
CA PRO A 50 4.00 -17.71 19.65
C PRO A 50 3.56 -18.89 18.79
N PHE A 51 3.03 -18.64 17.60
CA PHE A 51 2.61 -19.68 16.67
C PHE A 51 3.77 -20.58 16.20
N LEU A 52 4.95 -20.00 15.92
CA LEU A 52 6.15 -20.77 15.56
C LEU A 52 6.62 -21.66 16.72
N LEU A 53 6.57 -21.15 17.95
CA LEU A 53 6.91 -21.93 19.14
C LEU A 53 5.92 -23.08 19.38
N GLU A 54 4.63 -22.88 19.17
CA GLU A 54 3.61 -23.95 19.21
C GLU A 54 3.86 -25.04 18.15
N ARG A 55 4.44 -24.67 17.01
CA ARG A 55 4.82 -25.59 15.93
C ARG A 55 6.11 -26.39 16.15
N LYS A 56 6.63 -26.40 17.38
CA LYS A 56 7.84 -27.13 17.81
C LYS A 56 9.16 -26.57 17.26
N PHE A 57 9.18 -25.34 16.74
CA PHE A 57 10.43 -24.66 16.45
C PHE A 57 11.07 -24.26 17.79
N THR A 58 12.36 -24.50 17.93
CA THR A 58 13.08 -24.08 19.15
C THR A 58 13.23 -22.56 19.16
N LYS A 59 13.25 -21.98 20.34
CA LYS A 59 13.44 -20.54 20.51
C LYS A 59 14.74 -20.04 19.85
N GLU A 60 15.75 -20.89 19.88
CA GLU A 60 17.06 -20.64 19.24
C GLU A 60 16.97 -20.59 17.73
N GLN A 61 16.25 -21.52 17.10
CA GLN A 61 16.00 -21.51 15.65
C GLN A 61 15.20 -20.29 15.19
N VAL A 62 14.17 -19.92 15.95
CA VAL A 62 13.36 -18.73 15.63
C VAL A 62 14.22 -17.47 15.70
N THR A 63 15.03 -17.32 16.76
CA THR A 63 15.79 -16.08 17.00
C THR A 63 17.05 -15.98 16.15
N ASN A 64 17.75 -17.09 15.89
CA ASN A 64 19.06 -17.06 15.24
C ASN A 64 19.03 -17.44 13.75
N GLU A 65 18.03 -18.20 13.30
CA GLU A 65 17.99 -18.72 11.94
C GLU A 65 16.84 -18.11 11.10
N ILE A 66 15.66 -17.87 11.71
CA ILE A 66 14.48 -17.39 10.99
C ILE A 66 14.44 -15.86 10.97
N ILE A 67 14.39 -15.22 12.13
CA ILE A 67 14.23 -13.75 12.23
C ILE A 67 15.36 -12.97 11.54
N PRO A 68 16.65 -13.34 11.64
CA PRO A 68 17.72 -12.58 10.99
C PRO A 68 17.66 -12.61 9.46
N MET A 69 16.95 -13.57 8.88
CA MET A 69 16.78 -13.65 7.42
C MET A 69 16.02 -12.45 6.87
N LEU A 70 15.09 -11.87 7.65
CA LEU A 70 14.27 -10.73 7.23
C LEU A 70 15.13 -9.49 6.89
N PRO A 71 16.01 -8.94 7.75
CA PRO A 71 16.78 -7.75 7.41
C PRO A 71 17.75 -7.98 6.24
N TYR A 72 18.38 -9.15 6.12
CA TYR A 72 19.26 -9.45 5.01
C TYR A 72 18.50 -9.53 3.67
N SER A 73 17.39 -10.25 3.64
CA SER A 73 16.55 -10.33 2.45
C SER A 73 15.91 -8.98 2.10
N HIS A 74 15.55 -8.17 3.11
CA HIS A 74 14.98 -6.84 2.87
C HIS A 74 15.99 -5.92 2.17
N LEU A 75 17.25 -5.93 2.59
CA LEU A 75 18.30 -5.16 1.94
C LEU A 75 18.51 -5.57 0.49
N ALA A 76 18.53 -6.88 0.21
CA ALA A 76 18.71 -7.42 -1.13
C ALA A 76 17.50 -7.12 -2.05
N VAL A 77 16.28 -7.17 -1.52
CA VAL A 77 15.04 -7.01 -2.29
C VAL A 77 14.65 -5.55 -2.49
N LEU A 78 15.11 -4.64 -1.61
CA LEU A 78 14.72 -3.23 -1.62
C LEU A 78 15.04 -2.56 -2.97
N VAL A 79 16.24 -2.74 -3.48
CA VAL A 79 16.71 -2.10 -4.73
C VAL A 79 15.91 -2.60 -5.93
N PRO A 80 15.81 -3.92 -6.21
CA PRO A 80 15.04 -4.41 -7.35
C PRO A 80 13.55 -4.06 -7.26
N VAL A 81 12.91 -4.11 -6.08
CA VAL A 81 11.50 -3.72 -5.92
C VAL A 81 11.32 -2.23 -6.17
N PHE A 82 12.25 -1.38 -5.73
CA PHE A 82 12.18 0.06 -6.00
C PHE A 82 12.23 0.36 -7.50
N LEU A 83 13.19 -0.24 -8.22
CA LEU A 83 13.30 -0.08 -9.68
C LEU A 83 12.07 -0.63 -10.41
N LEU A 84 11.60 -1.80 -9.98
CA LEU A 84 10.42 -2.44 -10.55
C LEU A 84 9.15 -1.60 -10.33
N THR A 85 9.05 -0.93 -9.19
CA THR A 85 7.90 -0.07 -8.83
C THR A 85 7.68 1.03 -9.86
N ASP A 86 8.75 1.70 -10.28
CA ASP A 86 8.64 2.79 -11.23
C ASP A 86 8.46 2.31 -12.67
N TYR A 87 9.15 1.23 -13.05
CA TYR A 87 9.05 0.60 -14.38
C TYR A 87 7.63 0.05 -14.66
N LEU A 88 7.03 -0.65 -13.70
CA LEU A 88 5.71 -1.28 -13.82
C LEU A 88 4.53 -0.34 -13.51
N ARG A 89 4.77 0.96 -13.28
CA ARG A 89 3.71 1.95 -12.96
C ARG A 89 2.86 1.58 -11.73
N TYR A 90 3.49 1.20 -10.65
CA TYR A 90 2.95 1.02 -9.29
C TYR A 90 1.87 -0.07 -9.10
N LYS A 91 0.81 -0.14 -9.94
CA LYS A 91 -0.30 -1.09 -9.74
C LYS A 91 0.15 -2.55 -9.65
N PRO A 92 0.97 -3.09 -10.58
CA PRO A 92 1.37 -4.50 -10.50
C PRO A 92 2.27 -4.78 -9.29
N VAL A 93 2.99 -3.78 -8.78
CA VAL A 93 3.78 -3.95 -7.54
C VAL A 93 2.88 -4.07 -6.31
N LEU A 94 1.74 -3.35 -6.26
CA LEU A 94 0.75 -3.52 -5.21
C LEU A 94 0.08 -4.90 -5.26
N VAL A 95 -0.20 -5.41 -6.45
CA VAL A 95 -0.69 -6.79 -6.62
C VAL A 95 0.36 -7.80 -6.18
N LEU A 96 1.62 -7.59 -6.55
CA LEU A 96 2.75 -8.40 -6.11
C LEU A 96 2.89 -8.39 -4.58
N GLN A 97 2.73 -7.23 -3.94
CA GLN A 97 2.72 -7.09 -2.49
C GLN A 97 1.64 -7.97 -1.84
N CYS A 98 0.40 -7.87 -2.32
CA CYS A 98 -0.70 -8.67 -1.79
C CYS A 98 -0.49 -10.18 -2.04
N LEU A 99 0.01 -10.55 -3.22
CA LEU A 99 0.33 -11.94 -3.55
C LEU A 99 1.44 -12.49 -2.66
N SER A 100 2.49 -11.69 -2.41
CA SER A 100 3.57 -12.06 -1.48
C SER A 100 3.05 -12.25 -0.06
N PHE A 101 2.10 -11.43 0.41
CA PHE A 101 1.43 -11.66 1.69
C PHE A 101 0.65 -12.99 1.73
N VAL A 102 -0.05 -13.34 0.66
CA VAL A 102 -0.71 -14.64 0.57
C VAL A 102 0.30 -15.77 0.69
N CYS A 103 1.44 -15.68 -0.01
CA CYS A 103 2.52 -16.66 0.10
C CYS A 103 3.09 -16.75 1.53
N VAL A 104 3.29 -15.61 2.20
CA VAL A 104 3.73 -15.56 3.60
C VAL A 104 2.80 -16.36 4.51
N TRP A 105 1.48 -16.10 4.44
CA TRP A 105 0.52 -16.80 5.29
C TRP A 105 0.33 -18.27 4.92
N LEU A 106 0.41 -18.61 3.65
CA LEU A 106 0.39 -20.02 3.22
C LEU A 106 1.63 -20.78 3.73
N LEU A 107 2.82 -20.20 3.60
CA LEU A 107 4.06 -20.79 4.15
C LEU A 107 4.01 -20.89 5.67
N LEU A 108 3.47 -19.89 6.35
CA LEU A 108 3.29 -19.92 7.80
C LEU A 108 2.34 -21.04 8.22
N LEU A 109 1.23 -21.25 7.51
CA LEU A 109 0.24 -22.28 7.84
C LEU A 109 0.64 -23.69 7.41
N LEU A 110 1.34 -23.85 6.30
CA LEU A 110 1.67 -25.15 5.70
C LEU A 110 3.12 -25.56 5.91
N GLY A 111 4.03 -24.61 6.15
CA GLY A 111 5.45 -24.86 6.30
C GLY A 111 5.78 -25.67 7.56
N THR A 112 6.63 -26.68 7.42
CA THR A 112 7.03 -27.59 8.52
C THR A 112 8.53 -27.56 8.80
N SER A 113 9.34 -26.93 7.96
CA SER A 113 10.80 -26.85 8.13
C SER A 113 11.28 -25.42 8.31
N VAL A 114 12.48 -25.28 8.89
CA VAL A 114 13.15 -23.97 9.05
C VAL A 114 13.32 -23.26 7.70
N VAL A 115 13.64 -24.00 6.64
CA VAL A 115 13.79 -23.44 5.28
C VAL A 115 12.48 -22.81 4.77
N HIS A 116 11.33 -23.42 5.06
CA HIS A 116 10.03 -22.83 4.69
C HIS A 116 9.79 -21.51 5.45
N MET A 117 10.22 -21.42 6.71
CA MET A 117 10.09 -20.22 7.52
C MET A 117 11.06 -19.12 7.05
N GLN A 118 12.29 -19.48 6.65
CA GLN A 118 13.24 -18.55 6.03
C GLN A 118 12.70 -18.00 4.70
N LEU A 119 12.10 -18.87 3.87
CA LEU A 119 11.45 -18.45 2.62
C LEU A 119 10.24 -17.52 2.89
N MET A 120 9.50 -17.76 3.95
CA MET A 120 8.43 -16.88 4.42
C MET A 120 8.98 -15.48 4.71
N GLU A 121 10.11 -15.36 5.41
CA GLU A 121 10.76 -14.08 5.70
C GLU A 121 11.24 -13.34 4.44
N VAL A 122 11.70 -14.09 3.41
CA VAL A 122 12.04 -13.50 2.12
C VAL A 122 10.81 -12.89 1.44
N PHE A 123 9.68 -13.59 1.40
CA PHE A 123 8.43 -13.02 0.87
C PHE A 123 7.93 -11.86 1.71
N TYR A 124 8.09 -11.92 3.03
CA TYR A 124 7.73 -10.82 3.92
C TYR A 124 8.58 -9.58 3.65
N SER A 125 9.86 -9.74 3.32
CA SER A 125 10.73 -8.63 2.93
C SER A 125 10.29 -7.96 1.62
N VAL A 126 9.79 -8.73 0.65
CA VAL A 126 9.18 -8.19 -0.59
C VAL A 126 7.97 -7.32 -0.24
N THR A 127 7.13 -7.75 0.70
CA THR A 127 5.96 -6.97 1.11
C THR A 127 6.36 -5.66 1.78
N MET A 128 7.42 -5.66 2.60
CA MET A 128 7.94 -4.46 3.26
C MET A 128 8.52 -3.47 2.25
N ALA A 129 9.30 -3.96 1.28
CA ALA A 129 9.86 -3.13 0.21
C ALA A 129 8.74 -2.53 -0.68
N ALA A 130 7.73 -3.31 -1.02
CA ALA A 130 6.61 -2.87 -1.84
C ALA A 130 5.67 -1.89 -1.11
N ARG A 131 5.74 -1.77 0.22
CA ARG A 131 4.99 -0.76 0.98
C ARG A 131 5.33 0.67 0.55
N ILE A 132 6.56 0.92 0.12
CA ILE A 132 7.01 2.20 -0.44
C ILE A 132 6.23 2.51 -1.73
N ALA A 133 5.95 1.48 -2.53
CA ALA A 133 5.17 1.61 -3.76
C ALA A 133 3.75 2.12 -3.51
N TYR A 134 3.12 1.77 -2.41
CA TYR A 134 1.78 2.27 -2.06
C TYR A 134 1.76 3.79 -1.87
N SER A 135 2.74 4.34 -1.15
CA SER A 135 2.85 5.79 -0.98
C SER A 135 3.08 6.50 -2.31
N SER A 136 4.00 5.99 -3.12
CA SER A 136 4.29 6.53 -4.45
C SER A 136 3.09 6.41 -5.40
N TYR A 137 2.34 5.32 -5.32
CA TYR A 137 1.10 5.12 -6.08
C TYR A 137 0.05 6.19 -5.75
N ILE A 138 -0.15 6.51 -4.48
CA ILE A 138 -1.06 7.56 -4.03
C ILE A 138 -0.67 8.90 -4.66
N PHE A 139 0.62 9.28 -4.57
CA PHE A 139 1.11 10.53 -5.14
C PHE A 139 1.00 10.59 -6.67
N SER A 140 1.09 9.45 -7.36
CA SER A 140 0.92 9.40 -8.81
C SER A 140 -0.53 9.63 -9.29
N LEU A 141 -1.51 9.41 -8.41
CA LEU A 141 -2.95 9.54 -8.72
C LEU A 141 -3.54 10.89 -8.33
N VAL A 142 -2.90 11.63 -7.43
CA VAL A 142 -3.42 12.85 -6.82
C VAL A 142 -2.68 14.07 -7.36
N HIS A 143 -3.38 15.20 -7.52
CA HIS A 143 -2.76 16.46 -7.92
C HIS A 143 -1.85 17.01 -6.82
N PRO A 144 -0.69 17.64 -7.13
CA PRO A 144 0.28 18.14 -6.16
C PRO A 144 -0.29 18.99 -5.03
N SER A 145 -1.26 19.84 -5.31
CA SER A 145 -1.93 20.70 -4.31
C SER A 145 -2.67 19.93 -3.20
N ARG A 146 -2.93 18.63 -3.41
CA ARG A 146 -3.69 17.76 -2.48
C ARG A 146 -2.83 16.65 -1.84
N TYR A 147 -1.54 16.61 -2.13
CA TYR A 147 -0.62 15.56 -1.62
C TYR A 147 -0.64 15.44 -0.10
N GLN A 148 -0.52 16.56 0.60
CA GLN A 148 -0.45 16.57 2.05
C GLN A 148 -1.72 16.00 2.70
N ARG A 149 -2.89 16.42 2.22
CA ARG A 149 -4.19 15.91 2.73
C ARG A 149 -4.34 14.41 2.47
N MET A 150 -3.99 13.97 1.25
CA MET A 150 -4.09 12.55 0.88
C MET A 150 -3.12 11.69 1.67
N ALA A 151 -1.89 12.14 1.87
CA ALA A 151 -0.89 11.45 2.69
C ALA A 151 -1.37 11.30 4.14
N SER A 152 -1.99 12.34 4.71
CA SER A 152 -2.54 12.31 6.07
C SER A 152 -3.68 11.30 6.20
N TYR A 153 -4.65 11.32 5.28
CA TYR A 153 -5.77 10.38 5.29
C TYR A 153 -5.31 8.94 5.10
N SER A 154 -4.39 8.71 4.17
CA SER A 154 -3.85 7.38 3.93
C SER A 154 -3.08 6.84 5.14
N ARG A 155 -2.23 7.66 5.77
CA ARG A 155 -1.52 7.27 7.00
C ARG A 155 -2.47 6.99 8.15
N ALA A 156 -3.49 7.84 8.34
CA ALA A 156 -4.49 7.63 9.37
C ALA A 156 -5.26 6.31 9.16
N ALA A 157 -5.66 6.00 7.92
CA ALA A 157 -6.34 4.76 7.58
C ALA A 157 -5.46 3.52 7.84
N VAL A 158 -4.19 3.58 7.45
CA VAL A 158 -3.21 2.50 7.70
C VAL A 158 -3.00 2.28 9.20
N LEU A 159 -2.80 3.35 9.97
CA LEU A 159 -2.61 3.25 11.43
C LEU A 159 -3.86 2.75 12.13
N LEU A 160 -5.04 3.18 11.70
CA LEU A 160 -6.31 2.68 12.21
C LEU A 160 -6.46 1.17 11.92
N GLY A 161 -6.05 0.71 10.74
CA GLY A 161 -6.03 -0.70 10.38
C GLY A 161 -5.13 -1.52 11.29
N VAL A 162 -3.92 -1.03 11.56
CA VAL A 162 -2.97 -1.67 12.49
C VAL A 162 -3.55 -1.73 13.91
N PHE A 163 -4.11 -0.63 14.39
CA PHE A 163 -4.71 -0.56 15.73
C PHE A 163 -5.86 -1.56 15.89
N ILE A 164 -6.83 -1.52 14.97
CA ILE A 164 -7.98 -2.44 14.99
C ILE A 164 -7.52 -3.89 14.85
N SER A 165 -6.55 -4.16 13.99
CA SER A 165 -5.97 -5.49 13.82
C SER A 165 -5.37 -6.03 15.12
N SER A 166 -4.60 -5.21 15.83
CA SER A 166 -3.96 -5.60 17.10
C SER A 166 -4.99 -5.85 18.21
N VAL A 167 -5.99 -4.94 18.33
CA VAL A 167 -7.08 -5.10 19.30
C VAL A 167 -7.90 -6.35 18.99
N LEU A 168 -8.25 -6.57 17.71
CA LEU A 168 -8.99 -7.74 17.27
C LEU A 168 -8.21 -9.03 17.56
N GLY A 169 -6.91 -9.08 17.25
CA GLY A 169 -6.06 -10.22 17.54
C GLY A 169 -6.02 -10.55 19.03
N GLN A 170 -5.81 -9.54 19.87
CA GLN A 170 -5.79 -9.72 21.32
C GLN A 170 -7.16 -10.15 21.87
N ALA A 171 -8.24 -9.54 21.40
CA ALA A 171 -9.60 -9.90 21.83
C ALA A 171 -9.95 -11.35 21.45
N LEU A 172 -9.63 -11.77 20.23
CA LEU A 172 -9.90 -13.13 19.75
C LEU A 172 -9.12 -14.19 20.55
N VAL A 173 -7.88 -13.90 20.91
CA VAL A 173 -7.06 -14.84 21.71
C VAL A 173 -7.49 -14.84 23.18
N THR A 174 -7.71 -13.67 23.78
CA THR A 174 -7.94 -13.56 25.23
C THR A 174 -9.40 -13.85 25.59
N VAL A 175 -10.37 -13.31 24.85
CA VAL A 175 -11.79 -13.44 25.16
C VAL A 175 -12.42 -14.61 24.38
N GLY A 176 -12.04 -14.75 23.11
CA GLY A 176 -12.57 -15.80 22.23
C GLY A 176 -11.88 -17.16 22.42
N HIS A 177 -10.77 -17.23 23.16
CA HIS A 177 -9.97 -18.45 23.34
C HIS A 177 -9.66 -19.18 22.02
N ILE A 178 -9.53 -18.39 20.93
CA ILE A 178 -9.29 -18.91 19.59
C ILE A 178 -7.82 -19.30 19.47
N SER A 179 -7.56 -20.47 18.87
CA SER A 179 -6.18 -20.93 18.64
C SER A 179 -5.45 -20.00 17.68
N THR A 180 -4.15 -19.86 17.86
CA THR A 180 -3.25 -19.08 16.97
C THR A 180 -3.31 -19.56 15.52
N TYR A 181 -3.58 -20.86 15.29
CA TYR A 181 -3.81 -21.40 13.96
C TYR A 181 -5.06 -20.77 13.30
N THR A 182 -6.19 -20.76 13.99
CA THR A 182 -7.44 -20.17 13.48
C THR A 182 -7.29 -18.66 13.25
N LEU A 183 -6.56 -17.96 14.14
CA LEU A 183 -6.26 -16.54 13.99
C LEU A 183 -5.46 -16.25 12.70
N ASN A 184 -4.51 -17.10 12.36
CA ASN A 184 -3.74 -17.00 11.12
C ASN A 184 -4.61 -17.31 9.88
N CYS A 185 -5.57 -18.23 9.98
CA CYS A 185 -6.55 -18.47 8.91
C CYS A 185 -7.46 -17.25 8.68
N VAL A 186 -7.91 -16.58 9.74
CA VAL A 186 -8.69 -15.33 9.65
C VAL A 186 -7.85 -14.23 8.97
N SER A 187 -6.58 -14.10 9.34
CA SER A 187 -5.66 -13.14 8.70
C SER A 187 -5.48 -13.44 7.21
N LEU A 188 -5.35 -14.70 6.82
CA LEU A 188 -5.29 -15.10 5.41
C LEU A 188 -6.56 -14.69 4.66
N GLY A 189 -7.73 -14.83 5.28
CA GLY A 189 -9.01 -14.36 4.69
C GLY A 189 -9.01 -12.86 4.39
N PHE A 190 -8.55 -12.02 5.33
CA PHE A 190 -8.43 -10.58 5.11
C PHE A 190 -7.40 -10.23 4.02
N ILE A 191 -6.30 -10.98 3.94
CA ILE A 191 -5.27 -10.77 2.91
C ILE A 191 -5.80 -11.13 1.53
N LEU A 192 -6.54 -12.24 1.39
CA LEU A 192 -7.19 -12.62 0.14
C LEU A 192 -8.21 -11.55 -0.31
N PHE A 193 -8.99 -11.02 0.62
CA PHE A 193 -9.90 -9.91 0.34
C PHE A 193 -9.14 -8.66 -0.12
N SER A 194 -8.03 -8.33 0.54
CA SER A 194 -7.16 -7.22 0.12
C SER A 194 -6.54 -7.43 -1.27
N LEU A 195 -6.18 -8.67 -1.62
CA LEU A 195 -5.71 -9.03 -2.96
C LEU A 195 -6.79 -8.75 -4.01
N VAL A 196 -8.02 -9.18 -3.76
CA VAL A 196 -9.16 -8.88 -4.66
C VAL A 196 -9.34 -7.38 -4.83
N LEU A 197 -9.33 -6.61 -3.74
CA LEU A 197 -9.39 -5.15 -3.80
C LEU A 197 -8.25 -4.54 -4.65
N SER A 198 -7.03 -5.08 -4.55
CA SER A 198 -5.88 -4.58 -5.31
C SER A 198 -6.05 -4.70 -6.83
N LEU A 199 -6.79 -5.72 -7.30
CA LEU A 199 -7.07 -5.92 -8.72
C LEU A 199 -7.98 -4.81 -9.29
N PHE A 200 -8.89 -4.28 -8.49
CA PHE A 200 -9.81 -3.20 -8.88
C PHE A 200 -9.17 -1.80 -8.83
N LEU A 201 -7.93 -1.67 -8.34
CA LEU A 201 -7.23 -0.39 -8.31
C LEU A 201 -7.00 0.15 -9.74
N LYS A 202 -7.27 1.46 -9.92
CA LYS A 202 -7.09 2.15 -11.20
C LYS A 202 -5.60 2.27 -11.54
N ARG A 203 -5.22 1.98 -12.79
CA ARG A 203 -3.83 2.19 -13.25
C ARG A 203 -3.52 3.69 -13.31
N PRO A 204 -2.43 4.17 -12.70
CA PRO A 204 -2.02 5.56 -12.80
C PRO A 204 -1.53 5.86 -14.21
N LYS A 205 -1.82 7.08 -14.69
CA LYS A 205 -1.35 7.56 -16.00
C LYS A 205 0.07 8.14 -15.94
N ARG A 206 0.56 8.49 -14.75
CA ARG A 206 1.89 9.11 -14.52
C ARG A 206 2.81 8.14 -13.78
N SER A 207 4.08 8.08 -14.20
CA SER A 207 5.18 7.59 -13.37
C SER A 207 5.99 8.78 -12.87
N LEU A 208 6.61 8.64 -11.67
CA LEU A 208 7.28 9.78 -11.02
C LEU A 208 8.71 9.99 -11.55
N PHE A 209 9.38 8.94 -12.03
CA PHE A 209 10.80 9.01 -12.40
C PHE A 209 11.07 8.76 -13.88
N PHE A 210 10.79 7.57 -14.43
CA PHE A 210 11.23 7.17 -15.77
C PHE A 210 10.35 7.67 -16.93
N ASN A 211 9.09 8.01 -16.70
CA ASN A 211 8.16 8.39 -17.77
C ASN A 211 7.78 9.89 -17.73
N ARG A 212 8.68 10.70 -17.20
CA ARG A 212 8.50 12.17 -17.11
C ARG A 212 8.67 12.86 -18.47
N SER A 213 9.42 12.26 -19.37
CA SER A 213 9.83 12.85 -20.66
C SER A 213 8.71 12.97 -21.71
N THR A 214 7.62 12.21 -21.60
CA THR A 214 6.49 12.31 -22.55
C THR A 214 5.55 13.47 -22.26
N LEU A 215 5.62 14.06 -21.06
CA LEU A 215 4.81 15.24 -20.69
C LEU A 215 5.52 16.57 -20.95
N ALA A 216 6.86 16.57 -21.05
CA ALA A 216 7.64 17.78 -21.31
C ALA A 216 7.48 18.32 -22.75
N ARG A 217 6.91 17.52 -23.69
CA ARG A 217 6.65 17.94 -25.08
C ARG A 217 5.30 18.63 -25.29
N GLY A 218 4.43 18.71 -24.30
CA GLY A 218 3.10 19.30 -24.43
C GLY A 218 2.59 20.10 -23.23
N ALA A 219 3.42 20.36 -22.22
CA ALA A 219 3.02 21.13 -21.05
C ALA A 219 3.63 22.55 -21.11
N LEU A 220 2.77 23.54 -20.92
CA LEU A 220 3.12 24.91 -20.55
C LEU A 220 4.19 24.94 -19.44
N PRO A 221 5.05 25.98 -19.39
CA PRO A 221 6.14 26.09 -18.44
C PRO A 221 5.67 25.85 -17.01
N CYS A 222 6.42 25.03 -16.30
CA CYS A 222 6.15 24.66 -14.91
C CYS A 222 6.20 25.91 -14.04
N GLU A 223 5.26 26.03 -13.10
CA GLU A 223 5.20 27.12 -12.09
C GLU A 223 6.51 27.35 -11.35
N LEU A 224 7.45 26.41 -11.37
CA LEU A 224 8.79 26.52 -10.80
C LEU A 224 9.69 27.49 -11.58
N ASP A 225 9.48 27.65 -12.90
CA ASP A 225 10.24 28.62 -13.71
C ASP A 225 9.73 30.05 -13.53
N GLN A 226 8.54 30.22 -12.95
CA GLN A 226 7.98 31.55 -12.62
C GLN A 226 8.44 32.08 -11.25
N MET A 227 9.02 31.24 -10.40
CA MET A 227 9.49 31.66 -9.06
C MET A 227 10.94 32.16 -9.03
N HIS A 228 11.69 32.02 -10.11
CA HIS A 228 13.04 32.60 -10.25
C HIS A 228 13.15 33.34 -11.59
N PRO A 229 12.72 34.62 -11.65
CA PRO A 229 13.21 35.49 -12.70
C PRO A 229 14.71 35.66 -12.44
N GLY A 230 15.53 35.17 -13.37
CA GLY A 230 16.97 35.40 -13.35
C GLY A 230 17.25 36.90 -13.31
N PRO A 231 18.36 37.35 -12.68
CA PRO A 231 18.76 38.72 -12.73
C PRO A 231 19.13 39.12 -14.14
N ASP A 232 18.52 40.21 -14.64
CA ASP A 232 18.91 40.90 -15.86
C ASP A 232 20.32 41.49 -15.71
#